data_3cbf533b792139fc13562974ff59644d
#
_entry.id   3cbf533b792139fc13562974ff59644d
#
_cell.length_a   1.000
_cell.length_b   1.000
_cell.length_c   1.000
_cell.angle_alpha   90.00
_cell.angle_beta   90.00
_cell.angle_gamma   90.00
#
_symmetry.space_group_name_H-M   'P 1'
#
loop_
_entity.id
_entity.type
_entity.pdbx_description
1 polymer ?
#
loop_
_entity_poly.entity_id
_entity_poly.type
_entity_poly.pdbx_seq_one_letter_code
_entity_poly.pdbx_strand_id
1 'polypeptide(L)'
;MFQILKADKLIDFMRWSKFAFVLSILMIGASIFTLSTKWLNWGLDFTGGTLIEVGFEQPADLEEIRTALEAKGFGDATVQNFGSARDVMVRLRPRDGVAGEALGNQILSAIKDGTGESVEMRRIEFVGPNVGDELTEAGGLAIIVSLICILIYVSVRFEWRLAAGAVLALAHDVIITLGVFSLMQIEVDLTIVAALLTVVGYSLNDTIVVFDRIRENFRKMRKGEPAEIMNSSITQTLSRTLITSGTTLFVVIALFTQGGAMIDGFATALLLGITVGTYSSIYVASALALKLGITKEHLMPPQVEKEGAEFDEMP
;
A
#
# COMPACT_ATOMS: atom_id res chain seq x y z
N MET A 1 2.40 6.00 -32.41
CA MET A 1 2.49 5.82 -30.96
C MET A 1 2.96 7.13 -30.35
N PHE A 2 2.16 7.82 -29.55
CA PHE A 2 2.55 9.05 -28.89
C PHE A 2 3.65 8.74 -27.86
N GLN A 3 4.88 9.14 -28.13
CA GLN A 3 5.96 9.12 -27.15
C GLN A 3 5.88 10.42 -26.35
N ILE A 4 5.41 10.36 -25.11
CA ILE A 4 5.29 11.51 -24.20
C ILE A 4 6.69 12.07 -23.87
N LEU A 5 7.70 11.22 -23.88
CA LEU A 5 9.11 11.60 -23.74
C LEU A 5 9.87 11.01 -24.91
N LYS A 6 10.50 11.87 -25.72
CA LYS A 6 11.47 11.42 -26.73
C LYS A 6 12.65 10.81 -25.98
N ALA A 7 12.88 9.51 -26.21
CA ALA A 7 14.01 8.76 -25.63
C ALA A 7 15.41 9.26 -26.05
N ASP A 8 15.48 10.39 -26.75
CA ASP A 8 16.72 10.94 -27.30
C ASP A 8 17.62 11.62 -26.25
N LYS A 9 17.12 11.90 -25.04
CA LYS A 9 17.93 12.42 -23.93
C LYS A 9 17.99 11.40 -22.81
N LEU A 10 19.17 10.87 -22.57
CA LEU A 10 19.46 10.05 -21.40
C LEU A 10 19.25 10.90 -20.13
N ILE A 11 18.36 10.45 -19.24
CA ILE A 11 18.10 11.12 -17.96
C ILE A 11 18.99 10.47 -16.92
N ASP A 12 19.74 11.28 -16.20
CA ASP A 12 20.64 10.81 -15.14
C ASP A 12 19.90 10.66 -13.81
N PHE A 13 19.17 9.55 -13.66
CA PHE A 13 18.44 9.21 -12.41
C PHE A 13 19.40 8.89 -11.27
N MET A 14 20.52 8.23 -11.56
CA MET A 14 21.44 7.79 -10.51
C MET A 14 22.17 8.95 -9.84
N ARG A 15 22.29 10.09 -10.50
CA ARG A 15 22.77 11.34 -9.88
C ARG A 15 21.90 11.77 -8.70
N TRP A 16 20.59 11.62 -8.82
CA TRP A 16 19.61 11.98 -7.80
C TRP A 16 19.38 10.88 -6.77
N SER A 17 19.99 9.71 -6.92
CA SER A 17 19.78 8.55 -6.04
C SER A 17 20.12 8.86 -4.58
N LYS A 18 21.16 9.67 -4.30
CA LYS A 18 21.53 10.06 -2.93
C LYS A 18 20.43 10.87 -2.27
N PHE A 19 19.84 11.84 -2.97
CA PHE A 19 18.72 12.64 -2.48
C PHE A 19 17.48 11.76 -2.26
N ALA A 20 17.17 10.90 -3.23
CA ALA A 20 16.06 9.95 -3.12
C ALA A 20 16.24 9.02 -1.92
N PHE A 21 17.45 8.51 -1.65
CA PHE A 21 17.73 7.69 -0.47
C PHE A 21 17.49 8.45 0.84
N VAL A 22 17.96 9.70 0.93
CA VAL A 22 17.72 10.52 2.12
C VAL A 22 16.23 10.73 2.34
N LEU A 23 15.48 11.06 1.28
CA LEU A 23 14.03 11.22 1.35
C LEU A 23 13.35 9.91 1.79
N SER A 24 13.72 8.78 1.22
CA SER A 24 13.19 7.46 1.59
C SER A 24 13.48 7.11 3.05
N ILE A 25 14.69 7.36 3.54
CA ILE A 25 15.06 7.11 4.94
C ILE A 25 14.23 8.00 5.88
N LEU A 26 14.01 9.27 5.52
CA LEU A 26 13.18 10.18 6.30
C LEU A 26 11.71 9.71 6.32
N MET A 27 11.16 9.31 5.17
CA MET A 27 9.79 8.78 5.10
C MET A 27 9.64 7.48 5.91
N ILE A 28 10.57 6.53 5.80
CA ILE A 28 10.56 5.30 6.61
C ILE A 28 10.70 5.64 8.09
N GLY A 29 11.63 6.53 8.46
CA GLY A 29 11.83 6.94 9.86
C GLY A 29 10.57 7.57 10.45
N ALA A 30 9.91 8.48 9.72
CA ALA A 30 8.65 9.07 10.12
C ALA A 30 7.54 8.00 10.23
N SER A 31 7.47 7.07 9.30
CA SER A 31 6.50 5.98 9.31
C SER A 31 6.69 5.05 10.51
N ILE A 32 7.91 4.65 10.80
CA ILE A 32 8.22 3.82 11.98
C ILE A 32 7.90 4.59 13.27
N PHE A 33 8.21 5.89 13.32
CA PHE A 33 7.89 6.73 14.47
C PHE A 33 6.37 6.79 14.72
N THR A 34 5.56 7.05 13.69
CA THR A 34 4.09 7.09 13.82
C THR A 34 3.51 5.73 14.18
N LEU A 35 3.97 4.65 13.54
CA LEU A 35 3.58 3.29 13.88
C LEU A 35 3.93 2.90 15.32
N SER A 36 5.05 3.38 15.85
CA SER A 36 5.48 3.09 17.22
C SER A 36 4.72 3.91 18.27
N THR A 37 4.31 5.14 17.95
CA THR A 37 3.68 6.06 18.90
C THR A 37 2.16 6.06 18.85
N LYS A 38 1.58 6.01 17.66
CA LYS A 38 0.13 6.06 17.46
C LYS A 38 -0.49 4.70 17.15
N TRP A 39 0.35 3.74 16.69
CA TRP A 39 -0.10 2.44 16.19
C TRP A 39 -1.09 2.55 15.02
N LEU A 40 -1.66 1.44 14.59
CA LEU A 40 -2.72 1.41 13.58
C LEU A 40 -4.09 1.48 14.25
N ASN A 41 -5.03 2.17 13.62
CA ASN A 41 -6.42 2.16 13.99
C ASN A 41 -7.11 0.96 13.33
N TRP A 42 -7.21 -0.16 14.07
CA TRP A 42 -7.78 -1.40 13.55
C TRP A 42 -9.28 -1.30 13.38
N GLY A 43 -9.78 -1.76 12.24
CA GLY A 43 -11.18 -1.80 11.88
C GLY A 43 -11.97 -2.85 12.65
N LEU A 44 -13.29 -2.79 12.45
CA LEU A 44 -14.26 -3.70 13.06
C LEU A 44 -13.97 -5.16 12.73
N ASP A 45 -13.46 -5.43 11.51
CA ASP A 45 -13.11 -6.77 11.04
C ASP A 45 -12.11 -7.50 11.93
N PHE A 46 -11.19 -6.74 12.56
CA PHE A 46 -10.12 -7.30 13.38
C PHE A 46 -10.39 -7.19 14.89
N THR A 47 -11.19 -6.21 15.30
CA THR A 47 -11.44 -5.97 16.74
C THR A 47 -12.75 -6.56 17.22
N GLY A 48 -13.63 -6.95 16.29
CA GLY A 48 -15.01 -7.26 16.59
C GLY A 48 -15.79 -6.05 17.12
N GLY A 49 -17.07 -6.22 17.35
CA GLY A 49 -17.95 -5.22 17.94
C GLY A 49 -19.14 -4.87 17.06
N THR A 50 -19.70 -3.69 17.30
CA THR A 50 -20.82 -3.14 16.53
C THR A 50 -20.47 -1.75 16.03
N LEU A 51 -20.71 -1.50 14.76
CA LEU A 51 -20.56 -0.21 14.11
C LEU A 51 -21.95 0.24 13.65
N ILE A 52 -22.30 1.47 14.00
CA ILE A 52 -23.60 2.06 13.68
C ILE A 52 -23.31 3.40 12.98
N GLU A 53 -23.85 3.55 11.79
CA GLU A 53 -23.83 4.80 11.05
C GLU A 53 -25.17 5.50 11.22
N VAL A 54 -25.14 6.73 11.70
CA VAL A 54 -26.32 7.56 11.92
C VAL A 54 -26.21 8.87 11.14
N GLY A 55 -27.30 9.26 10.49
CA GLY A 55 -27.41 10.51 9.75
C GLY A 55 -28.25 11.54 10.51
N PHE A 56 -27.73 12.77 10.56
CA PHE A 56 -28.39 13.95 11.16
C PHE A 56 -28.86 14.90 10.06
N GLU A 57 -29.91 15.69 10.35
CA GLU A 57 -30.38 16.74 9.44
C GLU A 57 -29.43 17.96 9.43
N GLN A 58 -28.79 18.24 10.57
CA GLN A 58 -27.82 19.31 10.77
C GLN A 58 -26.42 18.72 11.06
N PRO A 59 -25.32 19.52 10.99
CA PRO A 59 -24.03 19.07 11.44
C PRO A 59 -24.08 18.59 12.90
N ALA A 60 -23.62 17.37 13.16
CA ALA A 60 -23.73 16.71 14.46
C ALA A 60 -22.70 17.26 15.45
N ASP A 61 -23.09 17.48 16.70
CA ASP A 61 -22.18 17.76 17.81
C ASP A 61 -21.73 16.44 18.44
N LEU A 62 -20.46 16.07 18.18
CA LEU A 62 -19.90 14.81 18.69
C LEU A 62 -19.80 14.75 20.21
N GLU A 63 -19.63 15.90 20.89
CA GLU A 63 -19.55 15.94 22.36
C GLU A 63 -20.92 15.71 23.00
N GLU A 64 -21.97 16.27 22.42
CA GLU A 64 -23.34 16.02 22.86
C GLU A 64 -23.72 14.55 22.67
N ILE A 65 -23.36 13.96 21.53
CA ILE A 65 -23.59 12.53 21.26
C ILE A 65 -22.84 11.65 22.28
N ARG A 66 -21.55 11.94 22.57
CA ARG A 66 -20.78 11.20 23.57
C ARG A 66 -21.43 11.27 24.94
N THR A 67 -21.85 12.46 25.36
CA THR A 67 -22.54 12.67 26.65
C THR A 67 -23.85 11.89 26.72
N ALA A 68 -24.63 11.89 25.64
CA ALA A 68 -25.88 11.12 25.56
C ALA A 68 -25.64 9.61 25.67
N LEU A 69 -24.62 9.11 25.01
CA LEU A 69 -24.22 7.70 25.04
C LEU A 69 -23.69 7.30 26.42
N GLU A 70 -22.85 8.13 27.05
CA GLU A 70 -22.30 7.88 28.37
C GLU A 70 -23.41 7.82 29.43
N ALA A 71 -24.41 8.70 29.38
CA ALA A 71 -25.56 8.72 30.27
C ALA A 71 -26.40 7.41 30.22
N LYS A 72 -26.37 6.69 29.11
CA LYS A 72 -27.07 5.40 28.90
C LYS A 72 -26.16 4.18 29.08
N GLY A 73 -24.92 4.37 29.57
CA GLY A 73 -23.95 3.30 29.82
C GLY A 73 -23.12 2.84 28.62
N PHE A 74 -23.02 3.67 27.60
CA PHE A 74 -22.19 3.45 26.38
C PHE A 74 -20.97 4.37 26.35
N GLY A 75 -20.35 4.67 27.48
CA GLY A 75 -19.20 5.56 27.59
C GLY A 75 -17.92 5.00 26.93
N ASP A 76 -17.89 3.73 26.57
CA ASP A 76 -16.81 3.10 25.79
C ASP A 76 -16.99 3.25 24.28
N ALA A 77 -18.09 3.90 23.84
CA ALA A 77 -18.35 4.13 22.42
C ALA A 77 -17.35 5.14 21.82
N THR A 78 -16.79 4.79 20.67
CA THR A 78 -16.03 5.73 19.86
C THR A 78 -16.98 6.44 18.90
N VAL A 79 -17.00 7.77 18.91
CA VAL A 79 -17.89 8.61 18.09
C VAL A 79 -17.03 9.50 17.21
N GLN A 80 -17.23 9.42 15.88
CA GLN A 80 -16.50 10.21 14.91
C GLN A 80 -17.36 10.56 13.68
N ASN A 81 -17.02 11.64 12.98
CA ASN A 81 -17.67 11.94 11.70
C ASN A 81 -17.27 10.92 10.63
N PHE A 82 -18.21 10.63 9.71
CA PHE A 82 -18.01 9.67 8.63
C PHE A 82 -18.46 10.26 7.29
N GLY A 83 -17.51 10.68 6.47
CA GLY A 83 -17.76 11.25 5.15
C GLY A 83 -18.29 12.69 5.16
N SER A 84 -19.19 13.04 6.05
CA SER A 84 -19.73 14.39 6.18
C SER A 84 -19.87 14.80 7.65
N ALA A 85 -20.10 16.11 7.91
CA ALA A 85 -20.38 16.59 9.26
C ALA A 85 -21.75 16.17 9.80
N ARG A 86 -22.63 15.61 8.96
CA ARG A 86 -23.96 15.13 9.32
C ARG A 86 -24.02 13.64 9.57
N ASP A 87 -23.00 12.91 9.12
CA ASP A 87 -22.92 11.47 9.22
C ASP A 87 -21.94 11.12 10.34
N VAL A 88 -22.43 10.36 11.31
CA VAL A 88 -21.65 9.99 12.48
C VAL A 88 -21.57 8.47 12.58
N MET A 89 -20.37 7.99 12.77
CA MET A 89 -20.06 6.60 13.05
C MET A 89 -19.91 6.42 14.56
N VAL A 90 -20.68 5.49 15.11
CA VAL A 90 -20.60 5.06 16.51
C VAL A 90 -20.11 3.63 16.53
N ARG A 91 -18.99 3.38 17.17
CA ARG A 91 -18.39 2.07 17.30
C ARG A 91 -18.37 1.63 18.76
N LEU A 92 -18.82 0.42 19.01
CA LEU A 92 -18.84 -0.21 20.32
C LEU A 92 -18.01 -1.51 20.31
N ARG A 93 -17.32 -1.75 21.40
CA ARG A 93 -16.65 -3.04 21.62
C ARG A 93 -17.66 -4.18 21.75
N PRO A 94 -17.23 -5.43 21.51
CA PRO A 94 -18.11 -6.59 21.72
C PRO A 94 -18.67 -6.58 23.14
N ARG A 95 -19.99 -6.82 23.26
CA ARG A 95 -20.68 -6.95 24.56
C ARG A 95 -21.44 -8.28 24.60
N ASP A 96 -21.36 -8.97 25.73
CA ASP A 96 -22.08 -10.21 25.91
C ASP A 96 -23.58 -9.92 26.05
N GLY A 97 -24.38 -10.70 25.33
CA GLY A 97 -25.84 -10.76 25.50
C GLY A 97 -26.66 -9.77 24.70
N VAL A 98 -26.10 -8.70 24.14
CA VAL A 98 -26.82 -7.76 23.25
C VAL A 98 -25.95 -7.44 22.04
N ALA A 99 -26.39 -7.87 20.88
CA ALA A 99 -25.66 -7.67 19.65
C ALA A 99 -26.57 -7.28 18.48
N GLY A 100 -25.99 -6.72 17.43
CA GLY A 100 -26.67 -6.44 16.18
C GLY A 100 -27.75 -5.38 16.32
N GLU A 101 -28.90 -5.65 15.71
CA GLU A 101 -30.00 -4.70 15.56
C GLU A 101 -30.56 -4.17 16.87
N ALA A 102 -30.62 -5.01 17.93
CA ALA A 102 -31.10 -4.61 19.25
C ALA A 102 -30.20 -3.57 19.90
N LEU A 103 -28.89 -3.71 19.77
CA LEU A 103 -27.91 -2.73 20.25
C LEU A 103 -27.99 -1.43 19.42
N GLY A 104 -28.12 -1.55 18.08
CA GLY A 104 -28.31 -0.39 17.20
C GLY A 104 -29.52 0.46 17.59
N ASN A 105 -30.64 -0.16 17.87
CA ASN A 105 -31.87 0.53 18.32
C ASN A 105 -31.70 1.22 19.68
N GLN A 106 -30.95 0.61 20.60
CA GLN A 106 -30.65 1.22 21.91
C GLN A 106 -29.77 2.46 21.75
N ILE A 107 -28.73 2.39 20.91
CA ILE A 107 -27.84 3.51 20.57
C ILE A 107 -28.63 4.64 19.91
N LEU A 108 -29.45 4.31 18.90
CA LEU A 108 -30.25 5.29 18.19
C LEU A 108 -31.23 6.01 19.18
N SER A 109 -31.84 5.27 20.08
CA SER A 109 -32.72 5.85 21.12
C SER A 109 -31.92 6.72 22.09
N ALA A 110 -30.73 6.29 22.50
CA ALA A 110 -29.88 7.06 23.40
C ALA A 110 -29.46 8.41 22.77
N ILE A 111 -29.11 8.40 21.50
CA ILE A 111 -28.76 9.62 20.76
C ILE A 111 -29.98 10.53 20.62
N LYS A 112 -31.12 10.01 20.18
CA LYS A 112 -32.36 10.79 20.04
C LYS A 112 -32.81 11.43 21.35
N ASP A 113 -32.79 10.66 22.45
CA ASP A 113 -33.19 11.14 23.79
C ASP A 113 -32.23 12.22 24.31
N GLY A 114 -30.92 12.09 24.00
CA GLY A 114 -29.90 12.98 24.52
C GLY A 114 -29.75 14.28 23.72
N THR A 115 -29.79 14.22 22.38
CA THR A 115 -29.62 15.37 21.52
C THR A 115 -30.94 16.07 21.16
N GLY A 116 -32.08 15.39 21.33
CA GLY A 116 -33.39 15.91 20.89
C GLY A 116 -33.53 16.04 19.38
N GLU A 117 -32.55 15.61 18.59
CA GLU A 117 -32.55 15.73 17.13
C GLU A 117 -33.18 14.51 16.43
N SER A 118 -33.65 14.73 15.22
CA SER A 118 -34.09 13.65 14.33
C SER A 118 -32.87 12.96 13.76
N VAL A 119 -32.68 11.68 14.12
CA VAL A 119 -31.55 10.86 13.72
C VAL A 119 -32.05 9.62 13.01
N GLU A 120 -31.47 9.32 11.86
CA GLU A 120 -31.76 8.14 11.07
C GLU A 120 -30.60 7.15 11.12
N MET A 121 -30.91 5.87 11.40
CA MET A 121 -29.90 4.81 11.29
C MET A 121 -29.72 4.45 9.81
N ARG A 122 -28.53 4.69 9.27
CA ARG A 122 -28.19 4.39 7.88
C ARG A 122 -27.65 2.99 7.69
N ARG A 123 -26.84 2.55 8.65
CA ARG A 123 -26.14 1.26 8.57
C ARG A 123 -25.88 0.73 9.97
N ILE A 124 -25.92 -0.57 10.08
CA ILE A 124 -25.41 -1.29 11.24
C ILE A 124 -24.59 -2.48 10.78
N GLU A 125 -23.43 -2.66 11.37
CA GLU A 125 -22.55 -3.80 11.16
C GLU A 125 -22.22 -4.42 12.50
N PHE A 126 -22.15 -5.72 12.52
CA PHE A 126 -21.78 -6.49 13.71
C PHE A 126 -20.79 -7.58 13.33
N VAL A 127 -19.65 -7.59 14.01
CA VAL A 127 -18.64 -8.65 13.91
C VAL A 127 -18.48 -9.27 15.29
N GLY A 128 -18.81 -10.54 15.40
CA GLY A 128 -18.61 -11.28 16.65
C GLY A 128 -17.10 -11.41 16.96
N PRO A 129 -16.71 -11.49 18.25
CA PRO A 129 -15.31 -11.55 18.63
C PRO A 129 -14.58 -12.74 18.01
N ASN A 130 -15.17 -13.92 17.97
CA ASN A 130 -14.57 -15.10 17.34
C ASN A 130 -14.33 -14.90 15.83
N VAL A 131 -15.25 -14.19 15.15
CA VAL A 131 -15.12 -13.88 13.72
C VAL A 131 -13.98 -12.89 13.50
N GLY A 132 -13.83 -11.88 14.35
CA GLY A 132 -12.72 -10.94 14.30
C GLY A 132 -11.36 -11.62 14.46
N ASP A 133 -11.25 -12.58 15.38
CA ASP A 133 -10.03 -13.38 15.56
C ASP A 133 -9.73 -14.25 14.33
N GLU A 134 -10.72 -14.92 13.77
CA GLU A 134 -10.58 -15.71 12.53
C GLU A 134 -10.15 -14.85 11.33
N LEU A 135 -10.73 -13.65 11.20
CA LEU A 135 -10.38 -12.72 10.12
C LEU A 135 -8.96 -12.16 10.30
N THR A 136 -8.53 -11.92 11.53
CA THR A 136 -7.17 -11.49 11.86
C THR A 136 -6.15 -12.57 11.47
N GLU A 137 -6.43 -13.83 11.84
CA GLU A 137 -5.58 -14.97 11.48
C GLU A 137 -5.53 -15.18 9.97
N ALA A 138 -6.69 -15.20 9.30
CA ALA A 138 -6.79 -15.39 7.85
C ALA A 138 -6.12 -14.24 7.07
N GLY A 139 -6.35 -12.99 7.47
CA GLY A 139 -5.73 -11.81 6.86
C GLY A 139 -4.21 -11.79 7.04
N GLY A 140 -3.72 -12.10 8.25
CA GLY A 140 -2.29 -12.24 8.53
C GLY A 140 -1.65 -13.35 7.72
N LEU A 141 -2.29 -14.52 7.63
CA LEU A 141 -1.81 -15.66 6.84
C LEU A 141 -1.77 -15.30 5.34
N ALA A 142 -2.79 -14.63 4.82
CA ALA A 142 -2.84 -14.20 3.42
C ALA A 142 -1.68 -13.26 3.07
N ILE A 143 -1.34 -12.30 3.94
CA ILE A 143 -0.18 -11.42 3.77
C ILE A 143 1.11 -12.23 3.74
N ILE A 144 1.32 -13.10 4.73
CA ILE A 144 2.55 -13.90 4.84
C ILE A 144 2.73 -14.80 3.62
N VAL A 145 1.69 -15.54 3.23
CA VAL A 145 1.74 -16.44 2.06
C VAL A 145 2.01 -15.65 0.79
N SER A 146 1.35 -14.49 0.59
CA SER A 146 1.57 -13.64 -0.57
C SER A 146 3.02 -13.13 -0.64
N LEU A 147 3.57 -12.67 0.49
CA LEU A 147 4.96 -12.20 0.55
C LEU A 147 5.96 -13.33 0.26
N ILE A 148 5.72 -14.53 0.79
CA ILE A 148 6.57 -15.73 0.52
C ILE A 148 6.51 -16.07 -0.98
N CYS A 149 5.33 -16.15 -1.57
CA CYS A 149 5.16 -16.42 -3.01
C CYS A 149 5.89 -15.38 -3.87
N ILE A 150 5.76 -14.10 -3.53
CA ILE A 150 6.44 -13.00 -4.22
C ILE A 150 7.96 -13.14 -4.08
N LEU A 151 8.46 -13.41 -2.87
CA LEU A 151 9.88 -13.59 -2.61
C LEU A 151 10.46 -14.75 -3.45
N ILE A 152 9.77 -15.89 -3.47
CA ILE A 152 10.16 -17.04 -4.29
C ILE A 152 10.17 -16.67 -5.77
N TYR A 153 9.10 -16.04 -6.28
CA TYR A 153 8.99 -15.63 -7.67
C TYR A 153 10.15 -14.71 -8.07
N VAL A 154 10.37 -13.66 -7.30
CA VAL A 154 11.42 -12.65 -7.60
C VAL A 154 12.82 -13.27 -7.52
N SER A 155 13.06 -14.16 -6.54
CA SER A 155 14.36 -14.84 -6.37
C SER A 155 14.66 -15.82 -7.49
N VAL A 156 13.65 -16.50 -8.04
CA VAL A 156 13.81 -17.39 -9.20
C VAL A 156 13.93 -16.59 -10.51
N ARG A 157 13.21 -15.45 -10.62
CA ARG A 157 13.14 -14.67 -11.83
C ARG A 157 14.38 -13.79 -12.06
N PHE A 158 14.97 -13.28 -10.99
CA PHE A 158 16.07 -12.32 -11.03
C PHE A 158 17.31 -12.81 -10.29
N GLU A 159 18.45 -12.23 -10.65
CA GLU A 159 19.68 -12.35 -9.88
C GLU A 159 19.47 -11.75 -8.47
N TRP A 160 20.10 -12.32 -7.46
CA TRP A 160 19.83 -12.02 -6.04
C TRP A 160 19.94 -10.52 -5.67
N ARG A 161 20.82 -9.74 -6.33
CA ARG A 161 20.97 -8.31 -6.08
C ARG A 161 19.74 -7.50 -6.53
N LEU A 162 19.21 -7.87 -7.70
CA LEU A 162 17.95 -7.31 -8.19
C LEU A 162 16.79 -7.79 -7.33
N ALA A 163 16.75 -9.07 -6.96
CA ALA A 163 15.73 -9.62 -6.08
C ALA A 163 15.70 -8.90 -4.72
N ALA A 164 16.85 -8.72 -4.09
CA ALA A 164 16.97 -7.97 -2.83
C ALA A 164 16.51 -6.51 -2.98
N GLY A 165 16.91 -5.85 -4.09
CA GLY A 165 16.45 -4.49 -4.40
C GLY A 165 14.92 -4.40 -4.51
N ALA A 166 14.28 -5.35 -5.19
CA ALA A 166 12.82 -5.41 -5.33
C ALA A 166 12.12 -5.62 -3.98
N VAL A 167 12.56 -6.60 -3.19
CA VAL A 167 11.95 -6.92 -1.89
C VAL A 167 12.07 -5.76 -0.91
N LEU A 168 13.24 -5.11 -0.85
CA LEU A 168 13.44 -3.94 0.00
C LEU A 168 12.60 -2.74 -0.45
N ALA A 169 12.41 -2.55 -1.76
CA ALA A 169 11.51 -1.52 -2.29
C ALA A 169 10.04 -1.82 -1.96
N LEU A 170 9.59 -3.07 -2.03
CA LEU A 170 8.24 -3.45 -1.60
C LEU A 170 8.02 -3.19 -0.10
N ALA A 171 8.99 -3.58 0.73
CA ALA A 171 8.92 -3.30 2.17
C ALA A 171 8.85 -1.79 2.46
N HIS A 172 9.66 -0.99 1.74
CA HIS A 172 9.61 0.47 1.79
C HIS A 172 8.21 1.01 1.48
N ASP A 173 7.58 0.55 0.40
CA ASP A 173 6.28 1.04 -0.05
C ASP A 173 5.17 0.72 0.97
N VAL A 174 5.17 -0.50 1.50
CA VAL A 174 4.20 -0.93 2.52
C VAL A 174 4.39 -0.17 3.83
N ILE A 175 5.63 -0.02 4.31
CA ILE A 175 5.93 0.70 5.57
C ILE A 175 5.49 2.16 5.46
N ILE A 176 5.74 2.84 4.34
CA ILE A 176 5.32 4.22 4.15
C ILE A 176 3.80 4.32 4.10
N THR A 177 3.13 3.44 3.36
CA THR A 177 1.67 3.44 3.28
C THR A 177 1.04 3.24 4.66
N LEU A 178 1.49 2.24 5.42
CA LEU A 178 1.02 2.01 6.79
C LEU A 178 1.38 3.16 7.75
N GLY A 179 2.54 3.79 7.55
CA GLY A 179 2.95 4.96 8.33
C GLY A 179 2.01 6.15 8.15
N VAL A 180 1.55 6.41 6.92
CA VAL A 180 0.55 7.45 6.65
C VAL A 180 -0.80 7.08 7.28
N PHE A 181 -1.23 5.83 7.20
CA PHE A 181 -2.44 5.34 7.85
C PHE A 181 -2.38 5.54 9.36
N SER A 182 -1.26 5.19 9.98
CA SER A 182 -1.00 5.45 11.40
C SER A 182 -1.00 6.94 11.74
N LEU A 183 -0.39 7.79 10.91
CA LEU A 183 -0.34 9.24 11.13
C LEU A 183 -1.73 9.85 11.10
N MET A 184 -2.53 9.51 10.09
CA MET A 184 -3.87 10.02 9.85
C MET A 184 -4.96 9.29 10.64
N GLN A 185 -4.61 8.21 11.34
CA GLN A 185 -5.54 7.34 12.08
C GLN A 185 -6.68 6.81 11.20
N ILE A 186 -6.40 6.57 9.93
CA ILE A 186 -7.36 5.93 9.02
C ILE A 186 -7.57 4.49 9.48
N GLU A 187 -8.82 4.08 9.52
CA GLU A 187 -9.20 2.74 9.93
C GLU A 187 -8.67 1.69 8.96
N VAL A 188 -8.06 0.63 9.51
CA VAL A 188 -7.49 -0.49 8.73
C VAL A 188 -8.44 -1.69 8.87
N ASP A 189 -9.19 -1.97 7.83
CA ASP A 189 -10.11 -3.10 7.67
C ASP A 189 -9.56 -4.13 6.66
N LEU A 190 -10.35 -5.16 6.33
CA LEU A 190 -9.98 -6.14 5.32
C LEU A 190 -9.84 -5.54 3.93
N THR A 191 -10.56 -4.47 3.62
CA THR A 191 -10.46 -3.82 2.31
C THR A 191 -9.11 -3.13 2.15
N ILE A 192 -8.57 -2.56 3.25
CA ILE A 192 -7.23 -1.99 3.27
C ILE A 192 -6.15 -3.06 3.13
N VAL A 193 -6.33 -4.22 3.77
CA VAL A 193 -5.42 -5.37 3.56
C VAL A 193 -5.40 -5.78 2.08
N ALA A 194 -6.56 -5.88 1.44
CA ALA A 194 -6.66 -6.18 0.01
C ALA A 194 -6.00 -5.08 -0.85
N ALA A 195 -6.17 -3.79 -0.49
CA ALA A 195 -5.50 -2.67 -1.14
C ALA A 195 -3.98 -2.76 -1.01
N LEU A 196 -3.44 -3.07 0.16
CA LEU A 196 -2.01 -3.24 0.39
C LEU A 196 -1.42 -4.38 -0.46
N LEU A 197 -2.10 -5.53 -0.52
CA LEU A 197 -1.69 -6.64 -1.40
C LEU A 197 -1.73 -6.23 -2.89
N THR A 198 -2.71 -5.43 -3.28
CA THR A 198 -2.80 -4.86 -4.64
C THR A 198 -1.64 -3.91 -4.92
N VAL A 199 -1.30 -3.03 -3.98
CA VAL A 199 -0.14 -2.12 -4.07
C VAL A 199 1.16 -2.90 -4.21
N VAL A 200 1.35 -3.96 -3.43
CA VAL A 200 2.53 -4.84 -3.52
C VAL A 200 2.65 -5.44 -4.92
N GLY A 201 1.56 -5.96 -5.47
CA GLY A 201 1.53 -6.51 -6.83
C GLY A 201 1.80 -5.44 -7.90
N TYR A 202 1.23 -4.25 -7.73
CA TYR A 202 1.41 -3.12 -8.65
C TYR A 202 2.85 -2.60 -8.66
N SER A 203 3.43 -2.34 -7.49
CA SER A 203 4.81 -1.87 -7.34
C SER A 203 5.81 -2.89 -7.90
N LEU A 204 5.56 -4.19 -7.63
CA LEU A 204 6.38 -5.26 -8.18
C LEU A 204 6.33 -5.29 -9.72
N ASN A 205 5.16 -5.09 -10.33
CA ASN A 205 5.03 -5.08 -11.79
C ASN A 205 5.91 -4.00 -12.44
N ASP A 206 5.93 -2.78 -11.91
CA ASP A 206 6.79 -1.71 -12.40
C ASP A 206 8.28 -2.03 -12.20
N THR A 207 8.63 -2.56 -11.04
CA THR A 207 10.02 -3.00 -10.72
C THR A 207 10.48 -4.09 -11.68
N ILE A 208 9.63 -5.08 -12.01
CA ILE A 208 9.94 -6.13 -12.98
C ILE A 208 10.23 -5.55 -14.36
N VAL A 209 9.41 -4.61 -14.84
CA VAL A 209 9.60 -3.96 -16.15
C VAL A 209 10.96 -3.24 -16.23
N VAL A 210 11.32 -2.52 -15.17
CA VAL A 210 12.61 -1.82 -15.08
C VAL A 210 13.76 -2.82 -15.03
N PHE A 211 13.66 -3.87 -14.21
CA PHE A 211 14.71 -4.86 -14.02
C PHE A 211 14.91 -5.75 -15.24
N ASP A 212 13.88 -6.12 -15.96
CA ASP A 212 14.02 -6.82 -17.24
C ASP A 212 14.75 -5.97 -18.27
N ARG A 213 14.47 -4.66 -18.33
CA ARG A 213 15.20 -3.75 -19.20
C ARG A 213 16.65 -3.56 -18.76
N ILE A 214 16.92 -3.45 -17.46
CA ILE A 214 18.28 -3.41 -16.92
C ILE A 214 19.05 -4.66 -17.35
N ARG A 215 18.48 -5.85 -17.13
CA ARG A 215 19.07 -7.13 -17.51
C ARG A 215 19.35 -7.22 -19.02
N GLU A 216 18.40 -6.76 -19.84
CA GLU A 216 18.57 -6.73 -21.29
C GLU A 216 19.70 -5.79 -21.71
N ASN A 217 19.75 -4.57 -21.17
CA ASN A 217 20.78 -3.58 -21.51
C ASN A 217 22.16 -3.99 -21.02
N PHE A 218 22.31 -4.61 -19.84
CA PHE A 218 23.58 -5.17 -19.38
C PHE A 218 24.14 -6.24 -20.34
N ARG A 219 23.25 -7.00 -21.01
CA ARG A 219 23.65 -8.00 -22.02
C ARG A 219 23.99 -7.38 -23.35
N LYS A 220 23.29 -6.33 -23.79
CA LYS A 220 23.45 -5.69 -25.10
C LYS A 220 24.57 -4.66 -25.13
N MET A 221 24.71 -3.85 -24.09
CA MET A 221 25.69 -2.76 -24.03
C MET A 221 27.06 -3.31 -23.66
N ARG A 222 27.96 -3.39 -24.66
CA ARG A 222 29.33 -3.93 -24.48
C ARG A 222 30.23 -3.03 -23.63
N LYS A 223 29.98 -1.71 -23.61
CA LYS A 223 30.76 -0.68 -22.88
C LYS A 223 29.82 0.22 -22.12
N GLY A 224 30.25 0.74 -20.97
CA GLY A 224 29.52 1.66 -20.12
C GLY A 224 29.59 1.24 -18.64
N GLU A 225 29.60 2.23 -17.78
CA GLU A 225 29.51 2.04 -16.33
C GLU A 225 28.12 1.50 -15.93
N PRO A 226 28.01 0.69 -14.88
CA PRO A 226 26.73 0.16 -14.43
C PRO A 226 25.63 1.23 -14.22
N ALA A 227 26.02 2.41 -13.71
CA ALA A 227 25.11 3.53 -13.52
C ALA A 227 24.55 4.08 -14.84
N GLU A 228 25.35 4.13 -15.89
CA GLU A 228 24.92 4.59 -17.23
C GLU A 228 23.92 3.60 -17.84
N ILE A 229 24.19 2.30 -17.70
CA ILE A 229 23.30 1.24 -18.18
C ILE A 229 21.96 1.32 -17.45
N MET A 230 21.97 1.55 -16.12
CA MET A 230 20.75 1.75 -15.34
C MET A 230 19.97 2.99 -15.77
N ASN A 231 20.66 4.13 -15.94
CA ASN A 231 20.02 5.36 -16.42
C ASN A 231 19.35 5.16 -17.78
N SER A 232 20.03 4.47 -18.71
CA SER A 232 19.48 4.12 -20.02
C SER A 232 18.23 3.24 -19.89
N SER A 233 18.30 2.22 -19.03
CA SER A 233 17.21 1.27 -18.84
C SER A 233 15.96 1.93 -18.25
N ILE A 234 16.14 2.76 -17.22
CA ILE A 234 15.06 3.52 -16.59
C ILE A 234 14.48 4.52 -17.60
N THR A 235 15.31 5.26 -18.35
CA THR A 235 14.84 6.20 -19.36
C THR A 235 13.98 5.51 -20.42
N GLN A 236 14.36 4.31 -20.87
CA GLN A 236 13.62 3.53 -21.88
C GLN A 236 12.27 3.01 -21.37
N THR A 237 12.15 2.72 -20.08
CA THR A 237 10.91 2.20 -19.46
C THR A 237 10.02 3.31 -18.89
N LEU A 238 10.56 4.50 -18.65
CA LEU A 238 9.90 5.60 -17.96
C LEU A 238 8.53 5.97 -18.57
N SER A 239 8.44 6.08 -19.88
CA SER A 239 7.18 6.41 -20.56
C SER A 239 6.10 5.38 -20.28
N ARG A 240 6.46 4.08 -20.25
CA ARG A 240 5.54 3.00 -19.95
C ARG A 240 5.09 3.07 -18.49
N THR A 241 6.02 3.16 -17.54
CA THR A 241 5.74 3.26 -16.11
C THR A 241 4.84 4.46 -15.79
N LEU A 242 5.17 5.66 -16.34
CA LEU A 242 4.35 6.87 -16.11
C LEU A 242 2.94 6.77 -16.72
N ILE A 243 2.77 6.14 -17.89
CA ILE A 243 1.46 5.94 -18.49
C ILE A 243 0.64 4.93 -17.69
N THR A 244 1.22 3.80 -17.34
CA THR A 244 0.50 2.76 -16.55
C THR A 244 0.11 3.30 -15.17
N SER A 245 1.03 3.91 -14.43
CA SER A 245 0.73 4.49 -13.12
C SER A 245 -0.24 5.66 -13.23
N GLY A 246 -0.05 6.54 -14.22
CA GLY A 246 -0.93 7.70 -14.46
C GLY A 246 -2.37 7.28 -14.78
N THR A 247 -2.57 6.32 -15.68
CA THR A 247 -3.92 5.82 -16.01
C THR A 247 -4.60 5.19 -14.80
N THR A 248 -3.88 4.41 -14.01
CA THR A 248 -4.43 3.82 -12.78
C THR A 248 -4.73 4.90 -11.74
N LEU A 249 -3.84 5.87 -11.54
CA LEU A 249 -4.07 6.99 -10.63
C LEU A 249 -5.31 7.81 -11.02
N PHE A 250 -5.59 8.04 -12.31
CA PHE A 250 -6.83 8.71 -12.74
C PHE A 250 -8.07 7.94 -12.29
N VAL A 251 -8.09 6.62 -12.45
CA VAL A 251 -9.22 5.78 -12.00
C VAL A 251 -9.35 5.84 -10.48
N VAL A 252 -8.24 5.75 -9.75
CA VAL A 252 -8.26 5.78 -8.27
C VAL A 252 -8.64 7.16 -7.74
N ILE A 253 -8.25 8.26 -8.40
CA ILE A 253 -8.69 9.63 -8.06
C ILE A 253 -10.21 9.75 -8.28
N ALA A 254 -10.76 9.22 -9.38
CA ALA A 254 -12.20 9.21 -9.59
C ALA A 254 -12.92 8.39 -8.50
N LEU A 255 -12.35 7.26 -8.10
CA LEU A 255 -12.86 6.45 -7.00
C LEU A 255 -12.82 7.21 -5.67
N PHE A 256 -11.71 7.87 -5.36
CA PHE A 256 -11.54 8.69 -4.15
C PHE A 256 -12.53 9.85 -4.08
N THR A 257 -12.81 10.51 -5.21
CA THR A 257 -13.69 11.70 -5.24
C THR A 257 -15.17 11.36 -5.32
N GLN A 258 -15.54 10.19 -5.83
CA GLN A 258 -16.93 9.80 -6.08
C GLN A 258 -17.36 8.53 -5.33
N GLY A 259 -16.42 7.80 -4.72
CA GLY A 259 -16.68 6.50 -4.10
C GLY A 259 -17.36 6.56 -2.73
N GLY A 260 -17.31 7.71 -2.08
CA GLY A 260 -17.87 7.92 -0.75
C GLY A 260 -17.03 7.29 0.38
N ALA A 261 -17.42 7.57 1.60
CA ALA A 261 -16.66 7.29 2.80
C ALA A 261 -16.22 5.82 2.98
N MET A 262 -17.03 4.87 2.50
CA MET A 262 -16.71 3.44 2.58
C MET A 262 -15.49 3.02 1.76
N ILE A 263 -15.18 3.76 0.69
CA ILE A 263 -14.10 3.41 -0.25
C ILE A 263 -12.90 4.34 -0.08
N ASP A 264 -13.04 5.42 0.69
CA ASP A 264 -11.99 6.44 0.87
C ASP A 264 -10.69 5.85 1.39
N GLY A 265 -10.74 4.96 2.38
CA GLY A 265 -9.57 4.27 2.91
C GLY A 265 -8.87 3.42 1.83
N PHE A 266 -9.63 2.61 1.11
CA PHE A 266 -9.14 1.79 0.00
C PHE A 266 -8.49 2.63 -1.10
N ALA A 267 -9.19 3.69 -1.55
CA ALA A 267 -8.68 4.60 -2.56
C ALA A 267 -7.41 5.34 -2.09
N THR A 268 -7.37 5.75 -0.82
CA THR A 268 -6.19 6.38 -0.20
C THR A 268 -4.99 5.42 -0.19
N ALA A 269 -5.19 4.15 0.19
CA ALA A 269 -4.12 3.16 0.17
C ALA A 269 -3.54 2.96 -1.25
N LEU A 270 -4.42 2.89 -2.26
CA LEU A 270 -3.99 2.77 -3.66
C LEU A 270 -3.30 4.04 -4.17
N LEU A 271 -3.81 5.24 -3.87
CA LEU A 271 -3.19 6.52 -4.28
C LEU A 271 -1.78 6.63 -3.73
N LEU A 272 -1.62 6.39 -2.43
CA LEU A 272 -0.33 6.43 -1.76
C LEU A 272 0.58 5.33 -2.29
N GLY A 273 0.11 4.09 -2.30
CA GLY A 273 0.91 2.93 -2.66
C GLY A 273 1.40 2.97 -4.11
N ILE A 274 0.55 3.35 -5.07
CA ILE A 274 0.95 3.48 -6.48
C ILE A 274 1.95 4.63 -6.67
N THR A 275 1.74 5.76 -6.00
CA THR A 275 2.64 6.92 -6.10
C THR A 275 4.00 6.59 -5.51
N VAL A 276 4.04 6.02 -4.31
CA VAL A 276 5.28 5.60 -3.62
C VAL A 276 5.96 4.48 -4.39
N GLY A 277 5.21 3.48 -4.89
CA GLY A 277 5.70 2.35 -5.68
C GLY A 277 6.31 2.78 -7.01
N THR A 278 5.70 3.73 -7.70
CA THR A 278 6.28 4.31 -8.94
C THR A 278 7.61 5.01 -8.65
N TYR A 279 7.69 5.77 -7.56
CA TYR A 279 8.93 6.38 -7.12
C TYR A 279 9.96 5.33 -6.72
N SER A 280 9.58 4.31 -5.96
CA SER A 280 10.49 3.30 -5.42
C SER A 280 11.08 2.40 -6.51
N SER A 281 10.31 2.04 -7.53
CA SER A 281 10.80 1.24 -8.67
C SER A 281 11.93 1.95 -9.44
N ILE A 282 11.83 3.29 -9.59
CA ILE A 282 12.81 4.11 -10.30
C ILE A 282 14.06 4.34 -9.44
N TYR A 283 13.88 4.77 -8.19
CA TYR A 283 14.98 5.28 -7.36
C TYR A 283 15.44 4.28 -6.30
N VAL A 284 14.53 3.58 -5.61
CA VAL A 284 14.91 2.72 -4.48
C VAL A 284 15.42 1.38 -4.97
N ALA A 285 14.61 0.64 -5.72
CA ALA A 285 14.94 -0.69 -6.21
C ALA A 285 16.21 -0.70 -7.07
N SER A 286 16.27 0.21 -8.07
CA SER A 286 17.38 0.31 -9.00
C SER A 286 18.68 0.77 -8.33
N ALA A 287 18.61 1.78 -7.45
CA ALA A 287 19.79 2.26 -6.74
C ALA A 287 20.30 1.28 -5.66
N LEU A 288 19.41 0.50 -5.03
CA LEU A 288 19.80 -0.60 -4.14
C LEU A 288 20.56 -1.69 -4.90
N ALA A 289 20.05 -2.11 -6.05
CA ALA A 289 20.72 -3.09 -6.90
C ALA A 289 22.14 -2.61 -7.32
N LEU A 290 22.28 -1.31 -7.65
CA LEU A 290 23.57 -0.71 -7.95
C LEU A 290 24.52 -0.72 -6.75
N LYS A 291 24.02 -0.34 -5.55
CA LYS A 291 24.82 -0.36 -4.31
C LYS A 291 25.24 -1.77 -3.89
N LEU A 292 24.42 -2.79 -4.20
CA LEU A 292 24.74 -4.19 -3.97
C LEU A 292 25.79 -4.72 -4.97
N GLY A 293 26.32 -3.86 -5.84
CA GLY A 293 27.42 -4.19 -6.72
C GLY A 293 27.00 -5.05 -7.90
N ILE A 294 25.85 -4.74 -8.53
CA ILE A 294 25.46 -5.41 -9.77
C ILE A 294 26.46 -5.08 -10.88
N THR A 295 26.97 -6.11 -11.51
CA THR A 295 27.91 -6.00 -12.63
C THR A 295 27.41 -6.79 -13.84
N LYS A 296 28.04 -6.58 -14.97
CA LYS A 296 27.72 -7.27 -16.20
C LYS A 296 27.90 -8.79 -16.07
N GLU A 297 28.96 -9.22 -15.39
CA GLU A 297 29.28 -10.64 -15.18
C GLU A 297 28.14 -11.41 -14.50
N HIS A 298 27.44 -10.76 -13.56
CA HIS A 298 26.31 -11.35 -12.85
C HIS A 298 25.07 -11.58 -13.71
N LEU A 299 24.95 -10.86 -14.83
CA LEU A 299 23.76 -10.88 -15.69
C LEU A 299 24.01 -11.58 -17.03
N MET A 300 25.27 -11.99 -17.31
CA MET A 300 25.61 -12.81 -18.47
C MET A 300 25.15 -14.25 -18.27
N PRO A 301 24.65 -14.91 -19.33
CA PRO A 301 24.46 -16.35 -19.27
C PRO A 301 25.81 -17.04 -18.99
N PRO A 302 25.83 -18.14 -18.23
CA PRO A 302 27.04 -18.91 -18.05
C PRO A 302 27.62 -19.25 -19.42
N GLN A 303 28.91 -18.99 -19.61
CA GLN A 303 29.63 -19.45 -20.82
C GLN A 303 29.57 -20.99 -20.79
N VAL A 304 28.80 -21.56 -21.70
CA VAL A 304 28.91 -22.98 -21.97
C VAL A 304 30.27 -23.15 -22.63
N GLU A 305 31.25 -23.66 -21.91
CA GLU A 305 32.49 -24.17 -22.53
C GLU A 305 32.01 -25.20 -23.55
N LYS A 306 32.28 -24.92 -24.84
CA LYS A 306 32.09 -25.91 -25.87
C LYS A 306 33.14 -26.99 -25.62
N GLU A 307 32.76 -28.03 -24.92
CA GLU A 307 33.50 -29.28 -25.01
C GLU A 307 33.56 -29.68 -26.49
N GLY A 308 34.73 -29.54 -27.11
CA GLY A 308 34.94 -29.91 -28.50
C GLY A 308 35.71 -28.93 -29.39
N ALA A 309 36.24 -27.82 -28.84
CA ALA A 309 37.04 -26.87 -29.66
C ALA A 309 38.55 -27.27 -29.81
N GLU A 310 38.91 -28.51 -29.47
CA GLU A 310 40.32 -28.99 -29.56
C GLU A 310 40.58 -29.92 -30.75
N PHE A 311 39.73 -29.99 -31.76
CA PHE A 311 40.01 -30.87 -32.93
C PHE A 311 39.82 -30.12 -34.24
N ASP A 312 40.60 -29.07 -34.49
CA ASP A 312 40.87 -28.57 -35.84
C ASP A 312 42.30 -28.00 -35.95
N GLU A 313 43.27 -28.80 -35.50
CA GLU A 313 44.61 -28.76 -36.01
C GLU A 313 44.89 -30.12 -36.67
N MET A 314 44.55 -30.26 -37.95
CA MET A 314 45.13 -31.29 -38.78
C MET A 314 45.82 -30.65 -39.99
N PRO A 315 46.96 -31.25 -40.38
CA PRO A 315 48.07 -30.64 -41.16
C PRO A 315 47.74 -30.34 -42.61
#